data_dc008b394a9022c8ba3ad284be62d2e5
#
_entry.id   dc008b394a9022c8ba3ad284be62d2e5
#
_cell.length_a   1.000
_cell.length_b   1.000
_cell.length_c   1.000
_cell.angle_alpha   90.00
_cell.angle_beta   90.00
_cell.angle_gamma   90.00
#
_symmetry.space_group_name_H-M   'P 1'
#
loop_
_entity.id
_entity.type
_entity.pdbx_description
1 polymer ?
#
loop_
_entity_poly.entity_id
_entity_poly.type
_entity_poly.pdbx_seq_one_letter_code
_entity_poly.pdbx_strand_id
1 'polypeptide(L)'
;MSMTDPIADMLTRIRNANIRGSSEVAIPSSKIKKSIAEILKDEGFIEDWEVSSDEDSFPEIKLQLKYLNDGQPVIRKIKRESKPGLRVYLKSNDAKPVLSGQGISIITTSKGVMSDRKCREEKVGGEILCTVW
;
A
#
# COMPACT_ATOMS: atom_id res chain seq x y z
N MET A 1 -5.42 -0.79 26.49
CA MET A 1 -4.54 -1.44 25.50
C MET A 1 -4.80 -0.84 24.13
N SER A 2 -3.78 -0.35 23.50
CA SER A 2 -3.93 0.23 22.17
C SER A 2 -4.03 -0.87 21.13
N MET A 3 -4.94 -0.69 20.17
CA MET A 3 -5.00 -1.59 19.03
C MET A 3 -3.83 -1.31 18.11
N THR A 4 -3.20 -2.38 17.62
CA THR A 4 -2.10 -2.26 16.67
C THR A 4 -2.66 -2.30 15.26
N ASP A 5 -2.09 -1.48 14.38
CA ASP A 5 -2.44 -1.46 12.95
C ASP A 5 -1.13 -1.54 12.14
N PRO A 6 -0.67 -2.76 11.82
CA PRO A 6 0.58 -2.93 11.08
C PRO A 6 0.54 -2.29 9.69
N ILE A 7 -0.63 -2.21 9.06
CA ILE A 7 -0.77 -1.55 7.76
C ILE A 7 -0.56 -0.05 7.91
N ALA A 8 -1.19 0.55 8.92
CA ALA A 8 -0.99 1.98 9.20
C ALA A 8 0.48 2.30 9.49
N ASP A 9 1.17 1.42 10.22
CA ASP A 9 2.59 1.56 10.48
C ASP A 9 3.41 1.54 9.17
N MET A 10 3.09 0.61 8.27
CA MET A 10 3.73 0.55 6.95
C MET A 10 3.54 1.87 6.19
N LEU A 11 2.32 2.38 6.13
CA LEU A 11 2.01 3.62 5.41
C LEU A 11 2.73 4.82 6.05
N THR A 12 2.81 4.86 7.36
CA THR A 12 3.52 5.92 8.09
C THR A 12 5.02 5.89 7.78
N ARG A 13 5.62 4.70 7.73
CA ARG A 13 7.04 4.54 7.39
C ARG A 13 7.32 5.04 5.96
N ILE A 14 6.44 4.71 5.01
CA ILE A 14 6.57 5.19 3.63
C ILE A 14 6.46 6.71 3.59
N ARG A 15 5.46 7.27 4.27
CA ARG A 15 5.24 8.71 4.32
C ARG A 15 6.44 9.46 4.89
N ASN A 16 6.96 8.98 6.01
CA ASN A 16 8.12 9.60 6.66
C ASN A 16 9.38 9.49 5.82
N ALA A 17 9.60 8.35 5.16
CA ALA A 17 10.73 8.17 4.26
C ALA A 17 10.67 9.13 3.07
N ASN A 18 9.47 9.34 2.50
CA ASN A 18 9.26 10.31 1.42
C ASN A 18 9.58 11.74 1.87
N ILE A 19 9.17 12.12 3.09
CA ILE A 19 9.45 13.45 3.64
C ILE A 19 10.96 13.65 3.78
N ARG A 20 11.69 12.62 4.20
CA ARG A 20 13.14 12.69 4.33
C ARG A 20 13.90 12.59 3.01
N GLY A 21 13.21 12.23 1.93
CA GLY A 21 13.85 11.97 0.64
C GLY A 21 14.66 10.68 0.62
N SER A 22 14.31 9.72 1.46
CA SER A 22 15.03 8.44 1.52
C SER A 22 14.80 7.62 0.27
N SER A 23 15.84 6.93 -0.22
CA SER A 23 15.74 6.06 -1.39
C SER A 23 15.05 4.75 -1.08
N GLU A 24 15.12 4.28 0.17
CA GLU A 24 14.45 3.04 0.57
C GLU A 24 13.92 3.13 1.98
N VAL A 25 13.00 2.22 2.30
CA VAL A 25 12.44 2.08 3.63
C VAL A 25 12.26 0.61 3.95
N ALA A 26 12.58 0.22 5.19
CA ALA A 26 12.44 -1.15 5.67
C ALA A 26 11.19 -1.27 6.55
N ILE A 27 10.43 -2.32 6.33
CA ILE A 27 9.15 -2.57 6.99
C ILE A 27 9.12 -4.02 7.45
N PRO A 28 8.66 -4.32 8.67
CA PRO A 28 8.48 -5.72 9.08
C PRO A 28 7.59 -6.45 8.08
N SER A 29 8.00 -7.65 7.66
CA SER A 29 7.32 -8.40 6.62
C SER A 29 6.03 -9.04 7.12
N SER A 30 5.03 -9.10 6.25
CA SER A 30 3.85 -9.94 6.41
C SER A 30 3.28 -10.22 5.03
N LYS A 31 2.43 -11.23 4.94
CA LYS A 31 1.84 -11.61 3.66
C LYS A 31 1.05 -10.45 3.02
N ILE A 32 0.24 -9.76 3.83
CA ILE A 32 -0.58 -8.66 3.32
C ILE A 32 0.28 -7.46 2.91
N LYS A 33 1.35 -7.18 3.64
CA LYS A 33 2.25 -6.07 3.30
C LYS A 33 3.03 -6.35 2.02
N LYS A 34 3.41 -7.60 1.77
CA LYS A 34 4.03 -7.99 0.50
C LYS A 34 3.08 -7.76 -0.67
N SER A 35 1.80 -8.10 -0.49
CA SER A 35 0.78 -7.85 -1.51
C SER A 35 0.60 -6.36 -1.79
N ILE A 36 0.61 -5.54 -0.75
CA ILE A 36 0.53 -4.08 -0.90
C ILE A 36 1.76 -3.57 -1.67
N ALA A 37 2.96 -4.04 -1.32
CA ALA A 37 4.19 -3.63 -1.99
C ALA A 37 4.15 -3.98 -3.48
N GLU A 38 3.69 -5.17 -3.83
CA GLU A 38 3.59 -5.61 -5.21
C GLU A 38 2.63 -4.73 -6.01
N ILE A 39 1.47 -4.39 -5.43
CA ILE A 39 0.51 -3.50 -6.08
C ILE A 39 1.10 -2.10 -6.30
N LEU A 40 1.80 -1.57 -5.30
CA LEU A 40 2.46 -0.27 -5.42
C LEU A 40 3.49 -0.26 -6.55
N LYS A 41 4.24 -1.36 -6.70
CA LYS A 41 5.21 -1.50 -7.79
C LYS A 41 4.49 -1.60 -9.14
N ASP A 42 3.49 -2.46 -9.25
CA ASP A 42 2.76 -2.69 -10.50
C ASP A 42 2.05 -1.43 -10.99
N GLU A 43 1.59 -0.60 -10.07
CA GLU A 43 0.91 0.66 -10.41
C GLU A 43 1.88 1.83 -10.56
N GLY A 44 3.18 1.60 -10.41
CA GLY A 44 4.20 2.61 -10.67
C GLY A 44 4.46 3.59 -9.54
N PHE A 45 4.05 3.30 -8.31
CA PHE A 45 4.25 4.18 -7.17
C PHE A 45 5.60 3.98 -6.48
N ILE A 46 6.20 2.80 -6.63
CA ILE A 46 7.55 2.52 -6.12
C ILE A 46 8.38 1.88 -7.23
N GLU A 47 9.72 1.94 -7.09
CA GLU A 47 10.62 1.34 -8.08
C GLU A 47 10.63 -0.18 -7.98
N ASP A 48 10.80 -0.71 -6.77
CA ASP A 48 10.89 -2.15 -6.55
C ASP A 48 10.74 -2.45 -5.06
N TRP A 49 10.68 -3.74 -4.75
CA TRP A 49 10.67 -4.21 -3.37
C TRP A 49 11.31 -5.58 -3.29
N GLU A 50 11.85 -5.89 -2.12
CA GLU A 50 12.42 -7.21 -1.86
C GLU A 50 12.24 -7.58 -0.40
N VAL A 51 12.31 -8.86 -0.10
CA VAL A 51 12.28 -9.36 1.27
C VAL A 51 13.69 -9.75 1.66
N SER A 52 14.19 -9.20 2.75
CA SER A 52 15.47 -9.61 3.32
C SER A 52 15.22 -10.39 4.60
N SER A 53 15.87 -11.52 4.73
CA SER A 53 15.82 -12.32 5.95
C SER A 53 17.23 -12.82 6.25
N ASP A 54 17.75 -12.39 7.41
CA ASP A 54 18.94 -12.98 7.99
C ASP A 54 18.52 -14.05 8.97
N GLU A 55 19.37 -15.05 9.24
CA GLU A 55 19.06 -16.13 10.16
C GLU A 55 18.74 -15.64 11.57
N ASP A 56 19.30 -14.49 11.95
CA ASP A 56 19.17 -13.92 13.29
C ASP A 56 18.17 -12.78 13.40
N SER A 57 17.46 -12.44 12.31
CA SER A 57 16.51 -11.32 12.32
C SER A 57 15.20 -11.71 11.66
N PHE A 58 14.15 -10.96 12.03
CA PHE A 58 12.84 -11.12 11.40
C PHE A 58 12.88 -10.62 9.96
N PRO A 59 12.12 -11.26 9.05
CA PRO A 59 12.06 -10.80 7.65
C PRO A 59 11.56 -9.37 7.57
N GLU A 60 12.19 -8.59 6.71
CA GLU A 60 11.78 -7.22 6.42
C GLU A 60 11.55 -7.04 4.92
N ILE A 61 10.57 -6.22 4.58
CA ILE A 61 10.35 -5.78 3.20
C ILE A 61 11.11 -4.47 3.02
N LYS A 62 11.98 -4.42 2.02
CA LYS A 62 12.66 -3.19 1.63
C LYS A 62 11.98 -2.64 0.39
N LEU A 63 11.39 -1.45 0.52
CA LEU A 63 10.77 -0.75 -0.60
C LEU A 63 11.75 0.27 -1.15
N GLN A 64 11.95 0.27 -2.46
CA GLN A 64 12.73 1.30 -3.13
C GLN A 64 11.78 2.37 -3.62
N LEU A 65 11.85 3.54 -3.00
CA LEU A 65 10.93 4.63 -3.25
C LEU A 65 11.25 5.33 -4.56
N LYS A 66 10.23 5.94 -5.14
CA LYS A 66 10.32 6.56 -6.46
C LYS A 66 10.12 8.06 -6.35
N TYR A 67 10.97 8.81 -7.06
CA TYR A 67 10.92 10.27 -7.06
C TYR A 67 10.91 10.77 -8.50
N LEU A 68 10.29 11.94 -8.69
CA LEU A 68 10.31 12.63 -9.97
C LEU A 68 11.66 13.31 -10.17
N ASN A 69 11.93 13.81 -11.38
CA ASN A 69 13.19 14.46 -11.71
C ASN A 69 13.47 15.71 -10.88
N ASP A 70 12.41 16.35 -10.37
CA ASP A 70 12.53 17.53 -9.50
C ASP A 70 12.69 17.17 -8.01
N GLY A 71 12.78 15.87 -7.69
CA GLY A 71 12.94 15.39 -6.32
C GLY A 71 11.65 15.16 -5.55
N GLN A 72 10.50 15.45 -6.14
CA GLN A 72 9.22 15.21 -5.48
C GLN A 72 8.87 13.71 -5.45
N PRO A 73 8.32 13.19 -4.34
CA PRO A 73 7.89 11.80 -4.30
C PRO A 73 6.78 11.52 -5.32
N VAL A 74 6.83 10.34 -5.93
CA VAL A 74 5.74 9.90 -6.82
C VAL A 74 4.47 9.68 -5.99
N ILE A 75 4.59 9.11 -4.78
CA ILE A 75 3.48 9.02 -3.85
C ILE A 75 3.28 10.40 -3.21
N ARG A 76 2.24 11.10 -3.63
CA ARG A 76 1.90 12.41 -3.06
C ARG A 76 1.16 12.26 -1.74
N LYS A 77 0.28 11.26 -1.66
CA LYS A 77 -0.48 10.99 -0.46
C LYS A 77 -0.76 9.50 -0.35
N ILE A 78 -0.68 8.97 0.86
CA ILE A 78 -1.00 7.59 1.15
C ILE A 78 -1.83 7.59 2.44
N LYS A 79 -3.04 7.04 2.36
CA LYS A 79 -4.03 7.18 3.42
C LYS A 79 -4.60 5.83 3.82
N ARG A 80 -4.63 5.56 5.13
CA ARG A 80 -5.29 4.39 5.69
C ARG A 80 -6.81 4.62 5.65
N GLU A 81 -7.55 3.70 5.06
CA GLU A 81 -9.02 3.81 4.99
C GLU A 81 -9.69 2.96 6.08
N SER A 82 -9.53 1.64 6.03
CA SER A 82 -10.10 0.74 7.03
C SER A 82 -9.17 0.64 8.23
N LYS A 83 -9.71 0.70 9.44
CA LYS A 83 -8.92 0.65 10.69
C LYS A 83 -9.47 -0.47 11.57
N PRO A 84 -8.68 -1.00 12.51
CA PRO A 84 -9.15 -2.07 13.39
C PRO A 84 -10.44 -1.74 14.12
N GLY A 85 -10.66 -0.47 14.50
CA GLY A 85 -11.89 -0.04 15.16
C GLY A 85 -12.99 0.45 14.24
N LEU A 86 -12.70 0.56 12.94
CA LEU A 86 -13.68 1.07 11.97
C LEU A 86 -13.36 0.50 10.60
N ARG A 87 -13.95 -0.63 10.27
CA ARG A 87 -13.72 -1.30 8.99
C ARG A 87 -14.56 -0.64 7.88
N VAL A 88 -13.95 -0.50 6.70
CA VAL A 88 -14.60 0.11 5.53
C VAL A 88 -14.63 -0.91 4.40
N TYR A 89 -15.82 -1.21 3.91
CA TYR A 89 -16.03 -2.20 2.85
C TYR A 89 -16.67 -1.55 1.64
N LEU A 90 -16.32 -2.06 0.45
CA LEU A 90 -16.92 -1.64 -0.81
C LEU A 90 -17.41 -2.82 -1.61
N LYS A 91 -18.53 -2.63 -2.30
CA LYS A 91 -18.96 -3.54 -3.37
C LYS A 91 -18.24 -3.16 -4.66
N SER A 92 -18.12 -4.11 -5.59
CA SER A 92 -17.41 -3.87 -6.83
C SER A 92 -17.95 -2.69 -7.65
N ASN A 93 -19.26 -2.49 -7.63
CA ASN A 93 -19.92 -1.40 -8.37
C ASN A 93 -19.76 -0.04 -7.68
N ASP A 94 -19.33 -0.03 -6.42
CA ASP A 94 -19.08 1.21 -5.67
C ASP A 94 -17.61 1.64 -5.73
N ALA A 95 -16.73 0.81 -6.30
CA ALA A 95 -15.32 1.12 -6.43
C ALA A 95 -15.11 2.14 -7.55
N LYS A 96 -14.86 3.39 -7.16
CA LYS A 96 -14.64 4.48 -8.12
C LYS A 96 -13.16 4.77 -8.29
N PRO A 97 -12.73 5.20 -9.50
CA PRO A 97 -11.34 5.60 -9.69
C PRO A 97 -10.94 6.75 -8.75
N VAL A 98 -9.73 6.65 -8.20
CA VAL A 98 -9.15 7.69 -7.36
C VAL A 98 -8.53 8.75 -8.28
N LEU A 99 -8.88 10.02 -8.09
CA LEU A 99 -8.39 11.12 -8.93
C LEU A 99 -8.49 10.79 -10.42
N SER A 100 -9.66 10.32 -10.85
CA SER A 100 -9.92 9.97 -12.26
C SER A 100 -8.91 8.97 -12.83
N GLY A 101 -8.45 8.04 -12.00
CA GLY A 101 -7.52 6.98 -12.42
C GLY A 101 -6.04 7.28 -12.19
N GLN A 102 -5.70 8.45 -11.64
CA GLN A 102 -4.31 8.78 -11.32
C GLN A 102 -3.85 8.14 -10.01
N GLY A 103 -4.79 7.80 -9.14
CA GLY A 103 -4.52 7.11 -7.89
C GLY A 103 -5.16 5.74 -7.84
N ILE A 104 -4.93 5.01 -6.76
CA ILE A 104 -5.50 3.67 -6.56
C ILE A 104 -6.03 3.52 -5.14
N SER A 105 -6.99 2.60 -4.98
CA SER A 105 -7.31 2.02 -3.68
C SER A 105 -6.80 0.58 -3.66
N ILE A 106 -6.30 0.13 -2.51
CA ILE A 106 -5.86 -1.25 -2.33
C ILE A 106 -6.91 -1.94 -1.47
N ILE A 107 -7.46 -3.03 -1.99
CA ILE A 107 -8.63 -3.69 -1.42
C ILE A 107 -8.32 -5.16 -1.18
N THR A 108 -8.66 -5.66 0.01
CA THR A 108 -8.54 -7.10 0.29
C THR A 108 -9.89 -7.75 0.01
N THR A 109 -9.87 -8.78 -0.86
CA THR A 109 -11.06 -9.48 -1.33
C THR A 109 -10.94 -10.97 -1.06
N SER A 110 -12.01 -11.71 -1.32
CA SER A 110 -12.00 -13.17 -1.23
C SER A 110 -11.00 -13.81 -2.21
N LYS A 111 -10.62 -13.08 -3.26
CA LYS A 111 -9.64 -13.55 -4.26
C LYS A 111 -8.24 -13.01 -4.03
N GLY A 112 -8.03 -12.32 -2.91
CA GLY A 112 -6.74 -11.76 -2.55
C GLY A 112 -6.74 -10.23 -2.49
N VAL A 113 -5.57 -9.66 -2.25
CA VAL A 113 -5.38 -8.21 -2.20
C VAL A 113 -5.16 -7.71 -3.62
N MET A 114 -5.89 -6.67 -4.02
CA MET A 114 -5.82 -6.14 -5.37
C MET A 114 -6.16 -4.65 -5.42
N SER A 115 -5.86 -4.00 -6.54
CA SER A 115 -6.21 -2.61 -6.76
C SER A 115 -7.71 -2.48 -7.06
N ASP A 116 -8.24 -1.26 -6.89
CA ASP A 116 -9.62 -0.96 -7.26
C ASP A 116 -9.93 -1.27 -8.73
N ARG A 117 -8.94 -1.00 -9.61
CA ARG A 117 -9.05 -1.29 -11.04
C ARG A 117 -9.32 -2.77 -11.28
N LYS A 118 -8.53 -3.63 -10.62
CA LYS A 118 -8.70 -5.08 -10.76
C LYS A 118 -10.00 -5.56 -10.14
N CYS A 119 -10.42 -4.95 -9.02
CA CYS A 119 -11.71 -5.26 -8.41
C CYS A 119 -12.87 -5.00 -9.37
N ARG A 120 -12.81 -3.90 -10.11
CA ARG A 120 -13.84 -3.58 -11.11
C ARG A 120 -13.83 -4.59 -12.27
N GLU A 121 -12.64 -4.97 -12.73
CA GLU A 121 -12.52 -5.96 -13.81
C GLU A 121 -13.06 -7.33 -13.41
N GLU A 122 -12.77 -7.76 -12.19
CA GLU A 122 -13.18 -9.08 -11.69
C GLU A 122 -14.54 -9.06 -11.02
N LYS A 123 -15.16 -7.89 -10.87
CA LYS A 123 -16.47 -7.70 -10.26
C LYS A 123 -16.52 -8.25 -8.84
N VAL A 124 -15.49 -7.94 -8.06
CA VAL A 124 -15.40 -8.32 -6.65
C VAL A 124 -15.27 -7.06 -5.79
N GLY A 125 -15.72 -7.16 -4.56
CA GLY A 125 -15.56 -6.11 -3.56
C GLY A 125 -14.82 -6.63 -2.35
N GLY A 126 -14.59 -5.77 -1.39
CA GLY A 126 -13.91 -6.15 -0.17
C GLY A 126 -13.61 -4.98 0.74
N GLU A 127 -12.68 -5.18 1.65
CA GLU A 127 -12.26 -4.16 2.60
C GLU A 127 -11.21 -3.25 1.98
N ILE A 128 -11.44 -1.92 2.03
CA ILE A 128 -10.48 -0.95 1.52
C ILE A 128 -9.38 -0.76 2.56
N LEU A 129 -8.16 -1.17 2.25
CA LEU A 129 -7.03 -1.03 3.15
C LEU A 129 -6.49 0.40 3.16
N CYS A 130 -6.24 0.94 1.98
CA CYS A 130 -5.65 2.27 1.84
C CYS A 130 -5.91 2.85 0.46
N THR A 131 -5.65 4.15 0.34
CA THR A 131 -5.74 4.89 -0.92
C THR A 131 -4.42 5.60 -1.15
N VAL A 132 -3.93 5.59 -2.38
CA VAL A 132 -2.62 6.14 -2.76
C VAL A 132 -2.76 7.00 -4.01
N TRP A 133 -2.17 8.20 -4.01
CA TRP A 133 -2.09 9.05 -5.20
C TRP A 133 -0.93 10.01 -5.18
#